data_78187771f73940fd9287aa3752f41aed
#
_entry.id   78187771f73940fd9287aa3752f41aed
#
_cell.length_a   1.000
_cell.length_b   1.000
_cell.length_c   1.000
_cell.angle_alpha   90.00
_cell.angle_beta   90.00
_cell.angle_gamma   90.00
#
_symmetry.space_group_name_H-M   'P 1'
#
loop_
_entity.id
_entity.type
_entity.pdbx_description
1 polymer ?
#
loop_
_entity_poly.entity_id
_entity_poly.type
_entity_poly.pdbx_seq_one_letter_code
_entity_poly.pdbx_strand_id
1 'polypeptide(L)'
;MASAVEKSAAIVIVTEGGPHIWAIVNAIADQFGPVSVILESPESKKQLLLGRARRQGLFSAIGQLGTMVLTRLGKRFFAGHAERLIAAQKLQTEPRPGQKIIHVSSADGPDCLQAVADIRPGVVLLAGCRILSRQTLAQMPCPVLNYHAGIAPKYRGMNGGYWALASGDLQNFGTTVHLVDARGGTRGVLKKARGKPEPGDIISSYALRQAAFSRDICVEAVRDALDGKLATIDPGLPSKQWYHPTIWFYLWTGLTKRVW
;
A
#
# COMPACT_ATOMS: atom_id res chain seq x y z
N MET A 1 22.75 -33.90 -10.96
CA MET A 1 21.53 -33.80 -10.14
C MET A 1 21.55 -32.45 -9.47
N ALA A 2 20.77 -31.48 -10.00
CA ALA A 2 20.63 -30.15 -9.39
C ALA A 2 19.78 -30.33 -8.13
N SER A 3 20.35 -30.02 -6.95
CA SER A 3 19.64 -29.96 -5.67
C SER A 3 18.46 -28.97 -5.86
N ALA A 4 17.24 -29.45 -5.71
CA ALA A 4 16.08 -28.59 -5.61
C ALA A 4 16.30 -27.72 -4.36
N VAL A 5 16.59 -26.43 -4.58
CA VAL A 5 16.65 -25.46 -3.48
C VAL A 5 15.25 -25.44 -2.88
N GLU A 6 15.12 -25.94 -1.65
CA GLU A 6 13.88 -25.95 -0.90
C GLU A 6 13.40 -24.49 -0.79
N LYS A 7 12.28 -24.18 -1.45
CA LYS A 7 11.74 -22.81 -1.46
C LYS A 7 11.38 -22.44 -0.02
N SER A 8 11.99 -21.39 0.50
CA SER A 8 11.65 -20.88 1.83
C SER A 8 10.17 -20.47 1.88
N ALA A 9 9.47 -20.96 2.91
CA ALA A 9 8.09 -20.54 3.21
C ALA A 9 8.04 -19.20 3.97
N ALA A 10 9.18 -18.58 4.30
CA ALA A 10 9.24 -17.33 5.02
C ALA A 10 8.68 -16.18 4.18
N ILE A 11 7.85 -15.35 4.81
CA ILE A 11 7.21 -14.19 4.19
C ILE A 11 7.78 -12.94 4.87
N VAL A 12 8.19 -11.97 4.04
CA VAL A 12 8.59 -10.64 4.50
C VAL A 12 7.60 -9.61 3.99
N ILE A 13 7.15 -8.72 4.87
CA ILE A 13 6.32 -7.56 4.51
C ILE A 13 7.11 -6.30 4.83
N VAL A 14 7.32 -5.43 3.83
CA VAL A 14 8.02 -4.14 3.98
C VAL A 14 7.00 -3.02 3.97
N THR A 15 7.02 -2.15 5.00
CA THR A 15 5.98 -1.15 5.20
C THR A 15 6.43 0.04 6.05
N GLU A 16 5.71 1.17 5.97
CA GLU A 16 5.70 2.24 6.98
C GLU A 16 4.69 1.98 8.11
N GLY A 17 3.90 0.90 8.03
CA GLY A 17 2.87 0.56 9.01
C GLY A 17 1.54 1.27 8.79
N GLY A 18 0.75 1.32 9.86
CA GLY A 18 -0.58 1.91 9.89
C GLY A 18 -1.72 0.87 9.88
N PRO A 19 -2.92 1.26 10.39
CA PRO A 19 -4.02 0.34 10.64
C PRO A 19 -4.42 -0.52 9.44
N HIS A 20 -4.49 0.08 8.25
CA HIS A 20 -4.86 -0.62 7.03
C HIS A 20 -3.81 -1.65 6.59
N ILE A 21 -2.53 -1.40 6.85
CA ILE A 21 -1.47 -2.35 6.52
C ILE A 21 -1.43 -3.48 7.54
N TRP A 22 -1.58 -3.18 8.84
CA TRP A 22 -1.64 -4.22 9.86
C TRP A 22 -2.82 -5.18 9.62
N ALA A 23 -3.96 -4.69 9.10
CA ALA A 23 -5.06 -5.56 8.69
C ALA A 23 -4.67 -6.56 7.59
N ILE A 24 -3.80 -6.18 6.65
CA ILE A 24 -3.26 -7.07 5.61
C ILE A 24 -2.20 -8.02 6.20
N VAL A 25 -1.26 -7.48 7.00
CA VAL A 25 -0.22 -8.29 7.67
C VAL A 25 -0.83 -9.42 8.48
N ASN A 26 -1.83 -9.07 9.29
CA ASN A 26 -2.51 -10.03 10.16
C ASN A 26 -3.32 -11.07 9.37
N ALA A 27 -3.97 -10.67 8.28
CA ALA A 27 -4.69 -11.61 7.41
C ALA A 27 -3.72 -12.63 6.74
N ILE A 28 -2.54 -12.19 6.33
CA ILE A 28 -1.51 -13.08 5.79
C ILE A 28 -0.99 -14.01 6.90
N ALA A 29 -0.73 -13.47 8.10
CA ALA A 29 -0.26 -14.27 9.23
C ALA A 29 -1.30 -15.31 9.73
N ASP A 30 -2.61 -15.04 9.55
CA ASP A 30 -3.68 -16.01 9.85
C ASP A 30 -3.61 -17.25 8.95
N GLN A 31 -3.13 -17.11 7.72
CA GLN A 31 -3.11 -18.18 6.73
C GLN A 31 -1.79 -18.93 6.66
N PHE A 32 -0.67 -18.24 6.92
CA PHE A 32 0.67 -18.79 6.71
C PHE A 32 1.47 -18.94 8.00
N GLY A 33 0.95 -18.50 9.13
CA GLY A 33 1.71 -18.40 10.37
C GLY A 33 2.54 -17.12 10.47
N PRO A 34 3.53 -17.07 11.37
CA PRO A 34 4.30 -15.86 11.64
C PRO A 34 4.99 -15.30 10.40
N VAL A 35 4.82 -14.01 10.13
CA VAL A 35 5.52 -13.27 9.07
C VAL A 35 6.55 -12.33 9.68
N SER A 36 7.61 -11.99 8.96
CA SER A 36 8.56 -10.95 9.37
C SER A 36 8.17 -9.62 8.76
N VAL A 37 8.13 -8.56 9.56
CA VAL A 37 7.82 -7.21 9.11
C VAL A 37 9.09 -6.37 9.15
N ILE A 38 9.44 -5.76 8.03
CA ILE A 38 10.47 -4.72 7.93
C ILE A 38 9.74 -3.38 7.94
N LEU A 39 9.91 -2.65 9.04
CA LEU A 39 9.24 -1.38 9.27
C LEU A 39 10.20 -0.23 8.98
N GLU A 40 9.93 0.52 7.90
CA GLU A 40 10.75 1.66 7.55
C GLU A 40 10.40 2.91 8.34
N SER A 41 11.40 3.73 8.62
CA SER A 41 11.22 5.01 9.27
C SER A 41 10.51 6.01 8.34
N PRO A 42 9.57 6.81 8.85
CA PRO A 42 8.90 7.84 8.05
C PRO A 42 9.89 8.81 7.39
N GLU A 43 9.61 9.20 6.15
CA GLU A 43 10.41 10.21 5.46
C GLU A 43 10.33 11.56 6.18
N SER A 44 11.44 12.29 6.22
CA SER A 44 11.44 13.60 6.86
C SER A 44 10.52 14.57 6.14
N LYS A 45 9.69 15.32 6.89
CA LYS A 45 8.72 16.26 6.33
C LYS A 45 9.37 17.28 5.39
N LYS A 46 10.61 17.69 5.69
CA LYS A 46 11.38 18.63 4.87
C LYS A 46 11.76 18.02 3.52
N GLN A 47 12.25 16.79 3.49
CA GLN A 47 12.59 16.07 2.25
C GLN A 47 11.34 15.84 1.40
N LEU A 48 10.25 15.39 2.02
CA LEU A 48 8.97 15.19 1.36
C LEU A 48 8.45 16.48 0.71
N LEU A 49 8.49 17.62 1.42
CA LEU A 49 8.04 18.91 0.91
C LEU A 49 8.90 19.40 -0.26
N LEU A 50 10.23 19.34 -0.10
CA LEU A 50 11.18 19.74 -1.14
C LEU A 50 11.04 18.86 -2.39
N GLY A 51 10.89 17.55 -2.22
CA GLY A 51 10.67 16.62 -3.32
C GLY A 51 9.38 16.91 -4.09
N ARG A 52 8.29 17.25 -3.38
CA ARG A 52 7.02 17.65 -3.99
C ARG A 52 7.11 18.99 -4.71
N ALA A 53 7.71 19.99 -4.09
CA ALA A 53 7.89 21.31 -4.69
C ALA A 53 8.70 21.23 -6.01
N ARG A 54 9.74 20.40 -6.05
CA ARG A 54 10.54 20.18 -7.26
C ARG A 54 9.76 19.49 -8.37
N ARG A 55 8.90 18.52 -8.05
CA ARG A 55 8.17 17.70 -9.04
C ARG A 55 6.87 18.34 -9.54
N GLN A 56 6.17 19.12 -8.69
CA GLN A 56 4.81 19.58 -8.93
C GLN A 56 4.62 21.09 -8.77
N GLY A 57 5.67 21.81 -8.42
CA GLY A 57 5.65 23.23 -8.11
C GLY A 57 5.24 23.54 -6.66
N LEU A 58 5.66 24.72 -6.19
CA LEU A 58 5.49 25.14 -4.80
C LEU A 58 4.00 25.29 -4.42
N PHE A 59 3.17 25.84 -5.32
CA PHE A 59 1.74 26.02 -5.08
C PHE A 59 1.02 24.69 -4.83
N SER A 60 1.30 23.67 -5.64
CA SER A 60 0.76 22.32 -5.44
C SER A 60 1.24 21.71 -4.14
N ALA A 61 2.53 21.86 -3.81
CA ALA A 61 3.10 21.32 -2.57
C ALA A 61 2.45 21.94 -1.32
N ILE A 62 2.23 23.26 -1.31
CA ILE A 62 1.52 23.97 -0.23
C ILE A 62 0.08 23.48 -0.13
N GLY A 63 -0.62 23.36 -1.26
CA GLY A 63 -1.99 22.86 -1.26
C GLY A 63 -2.13 21.44 -0.74
N GLN A 64 -1.20 20.56 -1.08
CA GLN A 64 -1.15 19.18 -0.56
C GLN A 64 -0.86 19.15 0.94
N LEU A 65 0.06 20.00 1.42
CA LEU A 65 0.32 20.14 2.86
C LEU A 65 -0.94 20.60 3.59
N GLY A 66 -1.69 21.56 3.03
CA GLY A 66 -2.99 22.01 3.56
C GLY A 66 -3.97 20.84 3.74
N THR A 67 -4.13 19.99 2.75
CA THR A 67 -4.97 18.78 2.87
C THR A 67 -4.47 17.83 3.95
N MET A 68 -3.16 17.59 4.02
CA MET A 68 -2.58 16.70 5.05
C MET A 68 -2.82 17.23 6.47
N VAL A 69 -2.71 18.54 6.67
CA VAL A 69 -2.98 19.17 7.97
C VAL A 69 -4.47 19.07 8.30
N LEU A 70 -5.35 19.43 7.35
CA LEU A 70 -6.80 19.36 7.54
C LEU A 70 -7.27 17.95 7.88
N THR A 71 -6.83 16.94 7.12
CA THR A 71 -7.19 15.54 7.35
C THR A 71 -6.61 15.00 8.65
N ARG A 72 -5.43 15.46 9.07
CA ARG A 72 -4.85 15.10 10.37
C ARG A 72 -5.63 15.66 11.55
N LEU A 73 -6.06 16.93 11.47
CA LEU A 73 -6.91 17.56 12.47
C LEU A 73 -8.28 16.89 12.51
N GLY A 74 -8.84 16.57 11.33
CA GLY A 74 -10.11 15.88 11.19
C GLY A 74 -10.14 14.46 11.73
N LYS A 75 -9.00 13.77 11.83
CA LYS A 75 -8.95 12.37 12.33
C LYS A 75 -9.64 12.19 13.68
N ARG A 76 -9.55 13.15 14.59
CA ARG A 76 -10.21 13.09 15.91
C ARG A 76 -11.73 13.05 15.80
N PHE A 77 -12.29 13.80 14.84
CA PHE A 77 -13.76 13.86 14.64
C PHE A 77 -14.29 12.59 13.95
N PHE A 78 -13.45 11.92 13.17
CA PHE A 78 -13.80 10.72 12.41
C PHE A 78 -13.28 9.43 13.03
N ALA A 79 -12.66 9.48 14.22
CA ALA A 79 -12.13 8.31 14.92
C ALA A 79 -13.20 7.23 15.13
N GLY A 80 -14.37 7.61 15.64
CA GLY A 80 -15.47 6.69 15.87
C GLY A 80 -16.00 6.02 14.59
N HIS A 81 -15.87 6.65 13.40
CA HIS A 81 -16.20 5.99 12.15
C HIS A 81 -15.18 4.90 11.81
N ALA A 82 -13.89 5.18 11.95
CA ALA A 82 -12.84 4.20 11.73
C ALA A 82 -12.95 3.02 12.71
N GLU A 83 -13.24 3.27 13.98
CA GLU A 83 -13.47 2.23 14.99
C GLU A 83 -14.66 1.34 14.64
N ARG A 84 -15.79 1.92 14.20
CA ARG A 84 -16.95 1.14 13.72
C ARG A 84 -16.60 0.28 12.53
N LEU A 85 -15.83 0.81 11.57
CA LEU A 85 -15.36 0.06 10.40
C LEU A 85 -14.49 -1.12 10.84
N ILE A 86 -13.53 -0.88 11.74
CA ILE A 86 -12.64 -1.91 12.29
C ILE A 86 -13.45 -3.03 12.94
N ALA A 87 -14.41 -2.66 13.81
CA ALA A 87 -15.26 -3.61 14.52
C ALA A 87 -16.17 -4.41 13.55
N ALA A 88 -16.86 -3.72 12.62
CA ALA A 88 -17.77 -4.33 11.67
C ALA A 88 -17.06 -5.33 10.73
N GLN A 89 -15.84 -5.00 10.31
CA GLN A 89 -15.04 -5.84 9.42
C GLN A 89 -14.08 -6.78 10.16
N LYS A 90 -14.10 -6.77 11.50
CA LYS A 90 -13.23 -7.57 12.38
C LYS A 90 -11.75 -7.43 11.99
N LEU A 91 -11.30 -6.19 11.77
CA LEU A 91 -9.92 -5.93 11.35
C LEU A 91 -8.97 -5.95 12.56
N GLN A 92 -7.87 -6.64 12.42
CA GLN A 92 -6.76 -6.60 13.37
C GLN A 92 -5.76 -5.54 12.89
N THR A 93 -5.84 -4.33 13.45
CA THR A 93 -5.15 -3.13 12.94
C THR A 93 -3.88 -2.77 13.68
N GLU A 94 -3.41 -3.66 14.55
CA GLU A 94 -2.19 -3.52 15.35
C GLU A 94 -1.28 -4.74 15.16
N PRO A 95 0.04 -4.60 15.41
CA PRO A 95 0.94 -5.75 15.43
C PRO A 95 0.49 -6.79 16.45
N ARG A 96 0.67 -8.05 16.14
CA ARG A 96 0.40 -9.14 17.10
C ARG A 96 1.46 -9.19 18.19
N PRO A 97 1.10 -9.67 19.39
CA PRO A 97 2.11 -10.00 20.40
C PRO A 97 3.15 -10.98 19.82
N GLY A 98 4.44 -10.66 20.00
CA GLY A 98 5.52 -11.47 19.46
C GLY A 98 5.79 -11.32 17.96
N GLN A 99 5.12 -10.39 17.25
CA GLN A 99 5.39 -10.08 15.86
C GLN A 99 6.86 -9.71 15.66
N LYS A 100 7.57 -10.42 14.79
CA LYS A 100 8.95 -10.07 14.43
C LYS A 100 8.94 -8.79 13.59
N ILE A 101 9.43 -7.69 14.16
CA ILE A 101 9.55 -6.38 13.50
C ILE A 101 11.03 -5.99 13.47
N ILE A 102 11.53 -5.67 12.27
CA ILE A 102 12.88 -5.17 12.03
C ILE A 102 12.76 -3.72 11.56
N HIS A 103 13.35 -2.81 12.31
CA HIS A 103 13.33 -1.39 11.95
C HIS A 103 14.47 -1.06 10.99
N VAL A 104 14.15 -0.34 9.92
CA VAL A 104 15.12 0.12 8.91
C VAL A 104 14.93 1.61 8.64
N SER A 105 15.98 2.26 8.16
CA SER A 105 15.93 3.68 7.80
C SER A 105 15.12 3.93 6.54
N SER A 106 15.19 3.01 5.58
CA SER A 106 14.50 3.07 4.29
C SER A 106 14.29 1.67 3.71
N ALA A 107 13.13 1.45 3.09
CA ALA A 107 12.89 0.24 2.29
C ALA A 107 13.89 0.10 1.12
N ASP A 108 14.39 1.22 0.60
CA ASP A 108 15.42 1.27 -0.46
C ASP A 108 16.85 1.39 0.09
N GLY A 109 17.06 1.01 1.35
CA GLY A 109 18.35 1.10 2.03
C GLY A 109 19.08 -0.25 2.14
N PRO A 110 20.40 -0.21 2.41
CA PRO A 110 21.21 -1.41 2.58
C PRO A 110 20.78 -2.23 3.80
N ASP A 111 20.28 -1.59 4.86
CA ASP A 111 19.75 -2.22 6.06
C ASP A 111 18.50 -3.07 5.76
N CYS A 112 17.64 -2.64 4.84
CA CYS A 112 16.52 -3.43 4.36
C CYS A 112 16.98 -4.65 3.55
N LEU A 113 17.93 -4.47 2.62
CA LEU A 113 18.50 -5.56 1.84
C LEU A 113 19.17 -6.62 2.75
N GLN A 114 19.92 -6.16 3.76
CA GLN A 114 20.55 -7.09 4.72
C GLN A 114 19.50 -7.88 5.50
N ALA A 115 18.45 -7.22 5.99
CA ALA A 115 17.36 -7.89 6.70
C ALA A 115 16.66 -8.94 5.83
N VAL A 116 16.42 -8.63 4.55
CA VAL A 116 15.85 -9.60 3.59
C VAL A 116 16.81 -10.77 3.34
N ALA A 117 18.11 -10.49 3.18
CA ALA A 117 19.13 -11.51 2.97
C ALA A 117 19.26 -12.49 4.17
N ASP A 118 19.16 -11.96 5.40
CA ASP A 118 19.24 -12.75 6.63
C ASP A 118 18.01 -13.66 6.80
N ILE A 119 16.82 -13.18 6.41
CA ILE A 119 15.56 -13.95 6.51
C ILE A 119 15.45 -15.00 5.41
N ARG A 120 15.98 -14.72 4.21
CA ARG A 120 15.86 -15.56 3.00
C ARG A 120 14.39 -15.90 2.67
N PRO A 121 13.54 -14.92 2.45
CA PRO A 121 12.12 -15.17 2.22
C PRO A 121 11.85 -15.84 0.88
N GLY A 122 10.72 -16.55 0.79
CA GLY A 122 10.17 -17.04 -0.47
C GLY A 122 9.39 -15.98 -1.24
N VAL A 123 8.93 -14.91 -0.56
CA VAL A 123 8.24 -13.78 -1.13
C VAL A 123 8.42 -12.52 -0.28
N VAL A 124 8.54 -11.36 -0.92
CA VAL A 124 8.48 -10.03 -0.29
C VAL A 124 7.21 -9.33 -0.74
N LEU A 125 6.39 -8.85 0.19
CA LEU A 125 5.23 -7.99 -0.08
C LEU A 125 5.55 -6.56 0.37
N LEU A 126 5.57 -5.63 -0.55
CA LEU A 126 5.62 -4.20 -0.29
C LEU A 126 4.20 -3.69 -0.01
N ALA A 127 3.99 -2.98 1.08
CA ALA A 127 2.68 -2.47 1.45
C ALA A 127 2.81 -1.11 2.15
N GLY A 128 2.63 -0.02 1.40
CA GLY A 128 2.74 1.34 1.94
C GLY A 128 4.15 1.67 2.42
N CYS A 129 5.15 1.39 1.61
CA CYS A 129 6.55 1.77 1.80
C CYS A 129 7.03 2.65 0.64
N ARG A 130 8.26 3.18 0.76
CA ARG A 130 8.91 3.91 -0.34
C ARG A 130 9.15 3.02 -1.54
N ILE A 131 9.20 3.65 -2.71
CA ILE A 131 9.50 2.96 -3.98
C ILE A 131 10.93 2.46 -3.94
N LEU A 132 11.13 1.17 -4.21
CA LEU A 132 12.45 0.57 -4.33
C LEU A 132 13.10 0.97 -5.65
N SER A 133 14.40 1.24 -5.61
CA SER A 133 15.22 1.47 -6.79
C SER A 133 15.39 0.17 -7.60
N ARG A 134 15.76 0.33 -8.85
CA ARG A 134 16.12 -0.84 -9.71
C ARG A 134 17.27 -1.64 -9.13
N GLN A 135 18.22 -0.94 -8.50
CA GLN A 135 19.38 -1.58 -7.87
C GLN A 135 18.97 -2.44 -6.68
N THR A 136 18.08 -1.96 -5.83
CA THR A 136 17.54 -2.71 -4.70
C THR A 136 16.71 -3.89 -5.17
N LEU A 137 15.83 -3.69 -6.16
CA LEU A 137 15.00 -4.76 -6.73
C LEU A 137 15.83 -5.88 -7.36
N ALA A 138 16.94 -5.54 -8.04
CA ALA A 138 17.82 -6.53 -8.65
C ALA A 138 18.55 -7.43 -7.64
N GLN A 139 18.62 -7.02 -6.37
CA GLN A 139 19.24 -7.77 -5.27
C GLN A 139 18.23 -8.59 -4.45
N MET A 140 16.92 -8.49 -4.76
CA MET A 140 15.91 -9.28 -4.06
C MET A 140 16.01 -10.75 -4.46
N PRO A 141 16.07 -11.68 -3.48
CA PRO A 141 16.31 -13.11 -3.75
C PRO A 141 15.05 -13.85 -4.20
N CYS A 142 13.90 -13.22 -4.18
CA CYS A 142 12.60 -13.83 -4.42
C CYS A 142 11.64 -12.86 -5.10
N PRO A 143 10.45 -13.30 -5.54
CA PRO A 143 9.43 -12.42 -6.09
C PRO A 143 9.06 -11.28 -5.13
N VAL A 144 8.97 -10.05 -5.67
CA VAL A 144 8.55 -8.86 -4.94
C VAL A 144 7.15 -8.47 -5.42
N LEU A 145 6.19 -8.55 -4.52
CA LEU A 145 4.81 -8.13 -4.76
C LEU A 145 4.59 -6.73 -4.16
N ASN A 146 3.64 -5.99 -4.68
CA ASN A 146 3.21 -4.73 -4.07
C ASN A 146 1.69 -4.68 -3.91
N TYR A 147 1.23 -4.46 -2.68
CA TYR A 147 -0.14 -4.09 -2.39
C TYR A 147 -0.32 -2.59 -2.59
N HIS A 148 -1.27 -2.21 -3.40
CA HIS A 148 -1.59 -0.82 -3.72
C HIS A 148 -3.07 -0.51 -3.48
N ALA A 149 -3.35 0.51 -2.66
CA ALA A 149 -4.70 1.00 -2.38
C ALA A 149 -5.24 1.87 -3.54
N GLY A 150 -5.33 1.28 -4.70
CA GLY A 150 -5.81 1.85 -5.95
C GLY A 150 -5.81 0.83 -7.08
N ILE A 151 -6.70 0.99 -8.07
CA ILE A 151 -6.69 0.15 -9.27
C ILE A 151 -5.57 0.62 -10.20
N ALA A 152 -4.46 -0.14 -10.21
CA ALA A 152 -3.34 0.08 -11.12
C ALA A 152 -3.66 -0.45 -12.53
N PRO A 153 -3.14 0.20 -13.59
CA PRO A 153 -2.28 1.39 -13.59
C PRO A 153 -3.02 2.74 -13.56
N LYS A 154 -4.38 2.76 -13.54
CA LYS A 154 -5.20 3.96 -13.66
C LYS A 154 -5.06 4.90 -12.46
N TYR A 155 -4.99 4.36 -11.25
CA TYR A 155 -4.90 5.12 -10.00
C TYR A 155 -3.60 4.78 -9.25
N ARG A 156 -2.43 4.97 -9.91
CA ARG A 156 -1.12 4.80 -9.27
C ARG A 156 -0.77 5.97 -8.36
N GLY A 157 0.04 5.72 -7.34
CA GLY A 157 0.55 6.73 -6.44
C GLY A 157 -0.26 6.84 -5.16
N MET A 158 -0.77 8.02 -4.82
CA MET A 158 -1.38 8.26 -3.51
C MET A 158 -2.89 8.40 -3.59
N ASN A 159 -3.60 7.92 -2.56
CA ASN A 159 -5.05 8.08 -2.41
C ASN A 159 -5.87 7.56 -3.61
N GLY A 160 -5.53 6.38 -4.15
CA GLY A 160 -6.17 5.82 -5.34
C GLY A 160 -7.69 5.71 -5.21
N GLY A 161 -8.20 5.32 -4.04
CA GLY A 161 -9.64 5.29 -3.76
C GLY A 161 -10.29 6.67 -3.84
N TYR A 162 -9.69 7.69 -3.21
CA TYR A 162 -10.18 9.07 -3.31
C TYR A 162 -10.23 9.55 -4.77
N TRP A 163 -9.17 9.31 -5.54
CA TRP A 163 -9.12 9.76 -6.94
C TRP A 163 -10.12 9.04 -7.83
N ALA A 164 -10.41 7.77 -7.57
CA ALA A 164 -11.48 7.06 -8.26
C ALA A 164 -12.84 7.75 -8.03
N LEU A 165 -13.17 8.06 -6.77
CA LEU A 165 -14.40 8.73 -6.41
C LEU A 165 -14.46 10.17 -6.96
N ALA A 166 -13.41 10.95 -6.77
CA ALA A 166 -13.31 12.33 -7.26
C ALA A 166 -13.43 12.43 -8.78
N SER A 167 -13.02 11.39 -9.50
CA SER A 167 -13.16 11.28 -10.96
C SER A 167 -14.53 10.73 -11.41
N GLY A 168 -15.43 10.40 -10.48
CA GLY A 168 -16.73 9.79 -10.82
C GLY A 168 -16.63 8.31 -11.24
N ASP A 169 -15.52 7.66 -10.96
CA ASP A 169 -15.20 6.29 -11.40
C ASP A 169 -15.33 5.29 -10.23
N LEU A 170 -16.54 5.24 -9.67
CA LEU A 170 -16.86 4.40 -8.51
C LEU A 170 -16.50 2.93 -8.72
N GLN A 171 -16.68 2.41 -9.94
CA GLN A 171 -16.35 1.02 -10.29
C GLN A 171 -14.87 0.68 -10.10
N ASN A 172 -13.97 1.66 -10.04
CA ASN A 172 -12.55 1.48 -9.79
C ASN A 172 -12.14 1.94 -8.37
N PHE A 173 -13.09 2.08 -7.44
CA PHE A 173 -12.76 2.13 -6.03
C PHE A 173 -12.29 0.76 -5.58
N GLY A 174 -10.99 0.54 -5.53
CA GLY A 174 -10.43 -0.79 -5.33
C GLY A 174 -8.94 -0.79 -5.07
N THR A 175 -8.38 -1.98 -5.10
CA THR A 175 -6.97 -2.26 -4.80
C THR A 175 -6.37 -3.19 -5.83
N THR A 176 -5.06 -3.22 -5.88
CA THR A 176 -4.30 -4.08 -6.77
C THR A 176 -3.13 -4.70 -6.03
N VAL A 177 -2.91 -6.00 -6.21
CA VAL A 177 -1.62 -6.63 -5.95
C VAL A 177 -0.94 -6.85 -7.29
N HIS A 178 0.28 -6.38 -7.42
CA HIS A 178 1.05 -6.51 -8.66
C HIS A 178 2.48 -6.97 -8.39
N LEU A 179 3.07 -7.63 -9.38
CA LEU A 179 4.48 -7.99 -9.38
C LEU A 179 5.30 -6.72 -9.63
N VAL A 180 6.34 -6.51 -8.84
CA VAL A 180 7.29 -5.43 -9.03
C VAL A 180 8.47 -5.97 -9.82
N ASP A 181 8.69 -5.42 -11.00
CA ASP A 181 9.83 -5.79 -11.82
C ASP A 181 10.97 -4.75 -11.70
N ALA A 182 12.18 -5.17 -12.05
CA ALA A 182 13.36 -4.31 -12.04
C ALA A 182 13.25 -3.09 -12.97
N ARG A 183 12.24 -3.04 -13.84
CA ARG A 183 11.92 -1.90 -14.71
C ARG A 183 11.04 -0.86 -14.02
N GLY A 184 10.61 -1.13 -12.78
CA GLY A 184 9.80 -0.22 -11.97
C GLY A 184 8.38 0.00 -12.49
N GLY A 185 7.86 -0.95 -13.27
CA GLY A 185 6.54 -0.85 -13.88
C GLY A 185 5.44 -1.57 -13.10
N THR A 186 4.20 -1.07 -13.19
CA THR A 186 2.98 -1.72 -12.69
C THR A 186 2.35 -2.67 -13.73
N ARG A 187 3.16 -3.21 -14.64
CA ARG A 187 2.66 -4.02 -15.78
C ARG A 187 2.21 -5.43 -15.39
N GLY A 188 2.61 -5.89 -14.22
CA GLY A 188 2.30 -7.24 -13.78
C GLY A 188 1.18 -7.27 -12.74
N VAL A 189 -0.06 -6.86 -13.09
CA VAL A 189 -1.20 -7.02 -12.18
C VAL A 189 -1.44 -8.51 -11.94
N LEU A 190 -1.47 -8.91 -10.66
CA LEU A 190 -1.74 -10.28 -10.24
C LEU A 190 -3.20 -10.43 -9.82
N LYS A 191 -3.64 -9.59 -8.92
CA LYS A 191 -4.97 -9.62 -8.34
C LYS A 191 -5.57 -8.21 -8.22
N LYS A 192 -6.88 -8.12 -8.30
CA LYS A 192 -7.64 -6.87 -8.05
C LYS A 192 -8.84 -7.17 -7.16
N ALA A 193 -9.11 -6.27 -6.21
CA ALA A 193 -10.36 -6.25 -5.48
C ALA A 193 -11.05 -4.89 -5.69
N ARG A 194 -12.37 -4.92 -5.79
CA ARG A 194 -13.20 -3.74 -5.89
C ARG A 194 -14.23 -3.75 -4.78
N GLY A 195 -14.55 -2.57 -4.28
CA GLY A 195 -15.55 -2.38 -3.25
C GLY A 195 -16.27 -1.06 -3.43
N LYS A 196 -16.95 -0.63 -2.40
CA LYS A 196 -17.65 0.65 -2.38
C LYS A 196 -17.31 1.39 -1.08
N PRO A 197 -17.24 2.73 -1.12
CA PRO A 197 -17.23 3.51 0.11
C PRO A 197 -18.59 3.40 0.79
N GLU A 198 -18.62 3.61 2.08
CA GLU A 198 -19.86 3.71 2.87
C GLU A 198 -20.08 5.14 3.33
N PRO A 199 -21.32 5.50 3.69
CA PRO A 199 -21.60 6.82 4.27
C PRO A 199 -20.70 7.12 5.46
N GLY A 200 -20.05 8.28 5.44
CA GLY A 200 -19.08 8.69 6.46
C GLY A 200 -17.63 8.31 6.16
N ASP A 201 -17.37 7.54 5.12
CA ASP A 201 -16.00 7.34 4.66
C ASP A 201 -15.41 8.64 4.08
N ILE A 202 -14.16 8.88 4.40
CA ILE A 202 -13.38 10.06 3.97
C ILE A 202 -11.98 9.62 3.52
N ILE A 203 -11.21 10.52 2.94
CA ILE A 203 -9.85 10.24 2.43
C ILE A 203 -8.96 9.51 3.45
N SER A 204 -9.12 9.79 4.74
CA SER A 204 -8.32 9.12 5.78
C SER A 204 -8.83 7.71 6.15
N SER A 205 -10.06 7.34 5.79
CA SER A 205 -10.62 6.00 6.03
C SER A 205 -10.64 5.13 4.77
N TYR A 206 -10.53 5.69 3.57
CA TYR A 206 -10.60 4.90 2.33
C TYR A 206 -9.57 3.77 2.28
N ALA A 207 -8.33 4.02 2.68
CA ALA A 207 -7.31 2.97 2.68
C ALA A 207 -7.67 1.81 3.63
N LEU A 208 -8.28 2.11 4.78
CA LEU A 208 -8.75 1.11 5.73
C LEU A 208 -9.95 0.32 5.15
N ARG A 209 -10.91 1.02 4.52
CA ARG A 209 -12.03 0.40 3.80
C ARG A 209 -11.52 -0.53 2.70
N GLN A 210 -10.56 -0.07 1.93
CA GLN A 210 -9.94 -0.83 0.85
C GLN A 210 -9.20 -2.07 1.40
N ALA A 211 -8.47 -1.94 2.49
CA ALA A 211 -7.81 -3.08 3.14
C ALA A 211 -8.84 -4.14 3.59
N ALA A 212 -10.01 -3.72 4.10
CA ALA A 212 -11.04 -4.63 4.57
C ALA A 212 -11.49 -5.64 3.52
N PHE A 213 -11.69 -5.23 2.27
CA PHE A 213 -12.11 -6.13 1.18
C PHE A 213 -10.95 -6.70 0.33
N SER A 214 -9.69 -6.39 0.70
CA SER A 214 -8.51 -6.79 -0.08
C SER A 214 -7.65 -7.85 0.60
N ARG A 215 -7.99 -8.27 1.81
CA ARG A 215 -7.21 -9.27 2.56
C ARG A 215 -7.01 -10.54 1.76
N ASP A 216 -8.09 -11.04 1.16
CA ASP A 216 -8.08 -12.32 0.44
C ASP A 216 -7.16 -12.27 -0.79
N ILE A 217 -7.19 -11.19 -1.57
CA ILE A 217 -6.32 -11.08 -2.74
C ILE A 217 -4.84 -10.94 -2.38
N CYS A 218 -4.52 -10.40 -1.19
CA CYS A 218 -3.14 -10.36 -0.70
C CYS A 218 -2.67 -11.76 -0.29
N VAL A 219 -3.51 -12.51 0.42
CA VAL A 219 -3.27 -13.90 0.80
C VAL A 219 -3.09 -14.78 -0.45
N GLU A 220 -3.99 -14.67 -1.42
CA GLU A 220 -3.89 -15.43 -2.68
C GLU A 220 -2.61 -15.10 -3.46
N ALA A 221 -2.26 -13.82 -3.59
CA ALA A 221 -1.05 -13.43 -4.30
C ALA A 221 0.24 -13.93 -3.63
N VAL A 222 0.28 -13.91 -2.29
CA VAL A 222 1.39 -14.49 -1.52
C VAL A 222 1.46 -16.00 -1.73
N ARG A 223 0.33 -16.71 -1.72
CA ARG A 223 0.27 -18.15 -1.98
C ARG A 223 0.77 -18.46 -3.40
N ASP A 224 0.27 -17.74 -4.40
CA ASP A 224 0.69 -17.92 -5.79
C ASP A 224 2.21 -17.71 -5.96
N ALA A 225 2.79 -16.75 -5.21
CA ALA A 225 4.23 -16.51 -5.23
C ALA A 225 5.03 -17.68 -4.63
N LEU A 226 4.60 -18.18 -3.46
CA LEU A 226 5.24 -19.30 -2.79
C LEU A 226 5.14 -20.58 -3.62
N ASP A 227 3.99 -20.81 -4.26
CA ASP A 227 3.75 -21.95 -5.15
C ASP A 227 4.47 -21.84 -6.52
N GLY A 228 5.01 -20.68 -6.87
CA GLY A 228 5.58 -20.40 -8.18
C GLY A 228 4.54 -20.30 -9.31
N LYS A 229 3.30 -19.93 -8.98
CA LYS A 229 2.15 -19.85 -9.90
C LYS A 229 1.76 -18.42 -10.25
N LEU A 230 2.71 -17.47 -10.14
CA LEU A 230 2.44 -16.07 -10.48
C LEU A 230 2.02 -15.93 -11.94
N ALA A 231 0.82 -15.44 -12.17
CA ALA A 231 0.29 -15.13 -13.49
C ALA A 231 -0.16 -13.66 -13.54
N THR A 232 0.43 -12.89 -14.43
CA THR A 232 0.12 -11.47 -14.61
C THR A 232 -0.95 -11.28 -15.66
N ILE A 233 -1.82 -10.30 -15.45
CA ILE A 233 -2.84 -9.87 -16.39
C ILE A 233 -2.58 -8.42 -16.81
N ASP A 234 -2.82 -8.11 -18.09
CA ASP A 234 -2.90 -6.72 -18.54
C ASP A 234 -4.28 -6.19 -18.20
N PRO A 235 -4.40 -5.15 -17.37
CA PRO A 235 -5.71 -4.60 -16.99
C PRO A 235 -6.39 -3.80 -18.12
N GLY A 236 -5.72 -3.48 -19.23
CA GLY A 236 -6.27 -2.68 -20.33
C GLY A 236 -6.68 -1.26 -19.93
N LEU A 237 -6.09 -0.69 -18.90
CA LEU A 237 -6.45 0.61 -18.34
C LEU A 237 -5.35 1.67 -18.62
N PRO A 238 -5.73 2.93 -18.88
CA PRO A 238 -4.75 4.01 -19.03
C PRO A 238 -3.97 4.21 -17.73
N SER A 239 -2.68 4.50 -17.86
CA SER A 239 -1.81 4.70 -16.72
C SER A 239 -1.77 6.15 -16.29
N LYS A 240 -2.06 6.44 -15.00
CA LYS A 240 -1.97 7.79 -14.46
C LYS A 240 -1.38 7.77 -13.03
N GLN A 241 -0.40 8.66 -12.81
CA GLN A 241 0.20 8.90 -11.50
C GLN A 241 -0.60 9.97 -10.76
N TRP A 242 -1.00 9.67 -9.53
CA TRP A 242 -1.75 10.56 -8.66
C TRP A 242 -0.95 10.90 -7.41
N TYR A 243 -1.17 12.10 -6.90
CA TYR A 243 -0.53 12.63 -5.70
C TYR A 243 -1.58 12.98 -4.65
N HIS A 244 -1.20 13.52 -3.51
CA HIS A 244 -2.18 14.06 -2.58
C HIS A 244 -3.02 15.16 -3.28
N PRO A 245 -4.33 15.22 -3.05
CA PRO A 245 -5.12 16.34 -3.54
C PRO A 245 -4.65 17.64 -2.87
N THR A 246 -4.74 18.74 -3.58
CA THR A 246 -4.55 20.07 -2.99
C THR A 246 -5.79 20.44 -2.16
N ILE A 247 -5.62 21.28 -1.14
CA ILE A 247 -6.74 21.63 -0.22
C ILE A 247 -7.92 22.21 -0.95
N TRP A 248 -7.71 23.08 -1.93
CA TRP A 248 -8.79 23.68 -2.73
C TRP A 248 -9.51 22.65 -3.58
N PHE A 249 -8.81 21.68 -4.17
CA PHE A 249 -9.45 20.60 -4.91
C PHE A 249 -10.22 19.67 -3.97
N TYR A 250 -9.64 19.35 -2.81
CA TYR A 250 -10.28 18.52 -1.79
C TYR A 250 -11.58 19.14 -1.28
N LEU A 251 -11.56 20.44 -0.96
CA LEU A 251 -12.77 21.18 -0.54
C LEU A 251 -13.80 21.24 -1.66
N TRP A 252 -13.37 21.50 -2.90
CA TRP A 252 -14.27 21.54 -4.05
C TRP A 252 -14.96 20.19 -4.27
N THR A 253 -14.24 19.06 -4.24
CA THR A 253 -14.83 17.71 -4.39
C THR A 253 -15.74 17.35 -3.22
N GLY A 254 -15.41 17.77 -2.02
CA GLY A 254 -16.24 17.58 -0.84
C GLY A 254 -17.59 18.28 -0.96
N LEU A 255 -17.58 19.55 -1.39
CA LEU A 255 -18.77 20.37 -1.51
C LEU A 255 -19.65 19.98 -2.73
N THR A 256 -19.02 19.67 -3.87
CA THR A 256 -19.77 19.44 -5.13
C THR A 256 -20.10 17.97 -5.38
N LYS A 257 -19.25 17.04 -4.92
CA LYS A 257 -19.39 15.61 -5.18
C LYS A 257 -19.60 14.77 -3.91
N ARG A 258 -19.54 15.40 -2.74
CA ARG A 258 -19.56 14.74 -1.43
C ARG A 258 -18.44 13.68 -1.25
N VAL A 259 -17.29 13.92 -1.89
CA VAL A 259 -16.09 13.07 -1.79
C VAL A 259 -15.09 13.79 -0.88
N TRP A 260 -14.98 13.30 0.33
CA TRP A 260 -14.15 13.88 1.39
C TRP A 260 -12.91 13.02 1.70
#